data_b4fb83c50d0fcf588095357487a795dd
#
_entry.id   b4fb83c50d0fcf588095357487a795dd
#
_cell.length_a   1.000
_cell.length_b   1.000
_cell.length_c   1.000
_cell.angle_alpha   90.00
_cell.angle_beta   90.00
_cell.angle_gamma   90.00
#
_symmetry.space_group_name_H-M   'P 1'
#
loop_
_entity.id
_entity.type
_entity.pdbx_description
1 polymer ?
#
loop_
_entity_poly.entity_id
_entity_poly.type
_entity_poly.pdbx_seq_one_letter_code
_entity_poly.pdbx_strand_id
1 'polypeptide(L)'
;RAMGISAVIAVIAFIASIGVAYLTCGTRHRIENFAIAFGNAGFIGIPLVTAVFGAEAAFYVVSYSTLVNLLQWTYGIVIISGKKETINLKMVFVNPVFISMVIGLILFVAQPTLPSVVTGTIGYIADANTALAMIILGFYLSKVRLRDLFVSARLYVVSAVRLLVVPAVTVLIFLLFPFARGEITLI
;
A
#
# COMPACT_ATOMS: atom_id res chain seq x y z
N ARG A 1 8.24 3.01 20.97
CA ARG A 1 6.84 3.53 21.14
C ARG A 1 6.27 4.04 19.82
N ALA A 2 6.98 4.87 19.05
CA ALA A 2 6.53 5.41 17.77
C ALA A 2 6.11 4.32 16.75
N MET A 3 6.89 3.23 16.63
CA MET A 3 6.60 2.11 15.74
C MET A 3 5.29 1.39 16.06
N GLY A 4 4.96 1.22 17.34
CA GLY A 4 3.70 0.60 17.75
C GLY A 4 2.51 1.47 17.43
N ILE A 5 2.63 2.78 17.63
CA ILE A 5 1.57 3.75 17.34
C ILE A 5 1.35 3.85 15.83
N SER A 6 2.42 3.97 15.03
CA SER A 6 2.30 4.01 13.57
C SER A 6 1.69 2.75 12.98
N ALA A 7 2.01 1.56 13.53
CA ALA A 7 1.37 0.31 13.12
C ALA A 7 -0.14 0.29 13.43
N VAL A 8 -0.54 0.76 14.62
CA VAL A 8 -1.97 0.85 14.99
C VAL A 8 -2.71 1.83 14.07
N ILE A 9 -2.12 3.00 13.80
CA ILE A 9 -2.68 3.99 12.90
C ILE A 9 -2.82 3.41 11.48
N ALA A 10 -1.80 2.71 11.00
CA ALA A 10 -1.82 2.04 9.70
C ALA A 10 -2.94 1.00 9.60
N VAL A 11 -3.16 0.19 10.64
CA VAL A 11 -4.25 -0.79 10.69
C VAL A 11 -5.61 -0.10 10.66
N ILE A 12 -5.81 0.95 11.43
CA ILE A 12 -7.07 1.72 11.46
C ILE A 12 -7.35 2.34 10.09
N ALA A 13 -6.36 2.99 9.49
CA ALA A 13 -6.47 3.59 8.16
C ALA A 13 -6.82 2.54 7.10
N PHE A 14 -6.22 1.36 7.18
CA PHE A 14 -6.49 0.26 6.26
C PHE A 14 -7.89 -0.32 6.45
N ILE A 15 -8.35 -0.52 7.67
CA ILE A 15 -9.72 -0.97 7.97
C ILE A 15 -10.73 0.05 7.45
N ALA A 16 -10.48 1.36 7.62
CA ALA A 16 -11.31 2.42 7.07
C ALA A 16 -11.37 2.33 5.53
N SER A 17 -10.23 2.13 4.86
CA SER A 17 -10.17 1.97 3.41
C SER A 17 -10.99 0.76 2.93
N ILE A 18 -10.89 -0.37 3.59
CA ILE A 18 -11.70 -1.57 3.30
C ILE A 18 -13.18 -1.27 3.52
N GLY A 19 -13.54 -0.62 4.64
CA GLY A 19 -14.93 -0.26 4.94
C GLY A 19 -15.55 0.62 3.85
N VAL A 20 -14.84 1.67 3.44
CA VAL A 20 -15.27 2.56 2.34
C VAL A 20 -15.40 1.78 1.03
N ALA A 21 -14.45 0.90 0.71
CA ALA A 21 -14.47 0.08 -0.50
C ALA A 21 -15.70 -0.84 -0.55
N TYR A 22 -16.02 -1.49 0.57
CA TYR A 22 -17.21 -2.34 0.66
C TYR A 22 -18.52 -1.54 0.61
N LEU A 23 -18.61 -0.40 1.25
CA LEU A 23 -19.78 0.46 1.21
C LEU A 23 -20.05 1.01 -0.20
N THR A 24 -18.99 1.28 -0.97
CA THR A 24 -19.11 1.87 -2.31
C THR A 24 -19.35 0.83 -3.40
N CYS A 25 -18.58 -0.26 -3.38
CA CYS A 25 -18.55 -1.24 -4.47
C CYS A 25 -19.16 -2.60 -4.09
N GLY A 26 -19.32 -2.87 -2.80
CA GLY A 26 -19.80 -4.16 -2.30
C GLY A 26 -18.91 -5.33 -2.73
N THR A 27 -19.48 -6.52 -2.75
CA THR A 27 -18.79 -7.75 -3.18
C THR A 27 -18.90 -8.01 -4.68
N ARG A 28 -19.75 -7.26 -5.37
CA ARG A 28 -20.07 -7.48 -6.79
C ARG A 28 -18.98 -6.90 -7.71
N HIS A 29 -18.41 -5.77 -7.34
CA HIS A 29 -17.38 -5.07 -8.11
C HIS A 29 -16.01 -5.23 -7.46
N ARG A 30 -15.43 -6.41 -7.62
CA ARG A 30 -14.21 -6.85 -6.93
C ARG A 30 -12.98 -6.06 -7.28
N ILE A 31 -12.80 -5.73 -8.56
CA ILE A 31 -11.64 -4.98 -9.05
C ILE A 31 -11.69 -3.55 -8.50
N GLU A 32 -12.85 -2.92 -8.55
CA GLU A 32 -13.06 -1.58 -8.02
C GLU A 32 -12.91 -1.54 -6.48
N ASN A 33 -13.44 -2.56 -5.81
CA ASN A 33 -13.27 -2.72 -4.36
C ASN A 33 -11.78 -2.82 -4.00
N PHE A 34 -11.03 -3.65 -4.73
CA PHE A 34 -9.59 -3.77 -4.55
C PHE A 34 -8.87 -2.44 -4.82
N ALA A 35 -9.22 -1.72 -5.90
CA ALA A 35 -8.60 -0.45 -6.25
C ALA A 35 -8.85 0.65 -5.20
N ILE A 36 -10.01 0.64 -4.53
CA ILE A 36 -10.32 1.56 -3.43
C ILE A 36 -9.59 1.14 -2.15
N ALA A 37 -9.59 -0.14 -1.80
CA ALA A 37 -9.01 -0.64 -0.57
C ALA A 37 -7.49 -0.55 -0.56
N PHE A 38 -6.83 -0.93 -1.66
CA PHE A 38 -5.38 -1.01 -1.77
C PHE A 38 -4.80 0.15 -2.59
N GLY A 39 -3.96 0.96 -1.97
CA GLY A 39 -3.20 2.02 -2.64
C GLY A 39 -1.72 1.66 -2.75
N ASN A 40 -1.06 2.18 -3.76
CA ASN A 40 0.39 2.05 -3.90
C ASN A 40 1.12 3.18 -3.14
N ALA A 41 1.06 3.12 -1.80
CA ALA A 41 1.67 4.13 -0.95
C ALA A 41 3.21 4.09 -0.97
N GLY A 42 3.79 2.91 -1.22
CA GLY A 42 5.25 2.74 -1.22
C GLY A 42 5.92 3.45 -2.38
N PHE A 43 5.32 3.47 -3.55
CA PHE A 43 5.96 3.93 -4.79
C PHE A 43 6.02 5.46 -4.92
N ILE A 44 4.95 6.16 -4.58
CA ILE A 44 4.85 7.62 -4.66
C ILE A 44 4.85 8.23 -3.26
N GLY A 45 4.26 7.56 -2.27
CA GLY A 45 4.11 8.08 -0.92
C GLY A 45 5.44 8.29 -0.21
N ILE A 46 6.38 7.32 -0.30
CA ILE A 46 7.69 7.45 0.35
C ILE A 46 8.46 8.67 -0.19
N PRO A 47 8.70 8.82 -1.51
CA PRO A 47 9.39 9.98 -2.04
C PRO A 47 8.69 11.31 -1.70
N LEU A 48 7.36 11.34 -1.79
CA LEU A 48 6.58 12.56 -1.53
C LEU A 48 6.69 13.00 -0.06
N VAL A 49 6.47 12.06 0.86
CA VAL A 49 6.53 12.35 2.30
C VAL A 49 7.95 12.72 2.72
N THR A 50 8.96 12.04 2.18
CA THR A 50 10.37 12.37 2.45
C THR A 50 10.72 13.76 1.95
N ALA A 51 10.22 14.17 0.78
CA ALA A 51 10.47 15.50 0.22
C ALA A 51 9.79 16.61 1.03
N VAL A 52 8.60 16.36 1.59
CA VAL A 52 7.83 17.40 2.31
C VAL A 52 8.18 17.45 3.80
N PHE A 53 8.34 16.31 4.45
CA PHE A 53 8.48 16.18 5.91
C PHE A 53 9.86 15.71 6.36
N GLY A 54 10.76 15.38 5.42
CA GLY A 54 12.11 14.89 5.71
C GLY A 54 12.20 13.37 5.82
N ALA A 55 13.44 12.88 5.91
CA ALA A 55 13.74 11.43 5.89
C ALA A 55 13.15 10.67 7.09
N GLU A 56 12.98 11.32 8.24
CA GLU A 56 12.42 10.68 9.44
C GLU A 56 10.94 10.31 9.26
N ALA A 57 10.20 11.09 8.48
CA ALA A 57 8.80 10.83 8.18
C ALA A 57 8.61 9.61 7.26
N ALA A 58 9.63 9.22 6.48
CA ALA A 58 9.60 8.02 5.66
C ALA A 58 9.29 6.75 6.47
N PHE A 59 9.72 6.71 7.73
CA PHE A 59 9.46 5.59 8.63
C PHE A 59 7.97 5.24 8.77
N TYR A 60 7.11 6.24 8.89
CA TYR A 60 5.67 6.05 9.02
C TYR A 60 5.06 5.47 7.73
N VAL A 61 5.48 6.01 6.59
CA VAL A 61 5.00 5.54 5.27
C VAL A 61 5.48 4.14 4.96
N VAL A 62 6.73 3.81 5.32
CA VAL A 62 7.29 2.45 5.15
C VAL A 62 6.50 1.45 6.00
N SER A 63 6.18 1.79 7.25
CA SER A 63 5.38 0.94 8.14
C SER A 63 3.98 0.67 7.56
N TYR A 64 3.31 1.72 7.07
CA TYR A 64 2.01 1.61 6.40
C TYR A 64 2.10 0.77 5.11
N SER A 65 3.08 1.07 4.27
CA SER A 65 3.29 0.39 2.98
C SER A 65 3.57 -1.11 3.17
N THR A 66 4.35 -1.47 4.19
CA THR A 66 4.64 -2.86 4.54
C THR A 66 3.37 -3.62 4.92
N LEU A 67 2.52 -3.01 5.76
CA LEU A 67 1.23 -3.60 6.15
C LEU A 67 0.31 -3.78 4.94
N VAL A 68 0.19 -2.73 4.10
CA VAL A 68 -0.65 -2.77 2.90
C VAL A 68 -0.17 -3.86 1.95
N ASN A 69 1.13 -3.98 1.71
CA ASN A 69 1.70 -5.02 0.85
C ASN A 69 1.40 -6.43 1.39
N LEU A 70 1.56 -6.65 2.70
CA LEU A 70 1.22 -7.94 3.32
C LEU A 70 -0.24 -8.30 3.07
N LEU A 71 -1.14 -7.36 3.33
CA LEU A 71 -2.57 -7.57 3.18
C LEU A 71 -3.01 -7.65 1.72
N GLN A 72 -2.31 -6.99 0.81
CA GLN A 72 -2.56 -7.07 -0.63
C GLN A 72 -2.31 -8.49 -1.18
N TRP A 73 -1.23 -9.11 -0.75
CA TRP A 73 -0.86 -10.47 -1.17
C TRP A 73 -1.61 -11.58 -0.42
N THR A 74 -2.33 -11.26 0.62
CA THR A 74 -3.19 -12.19 1.36
C THR A 74 -4.66 -11.94 1.06
N TYR A 75 -5.23 -10.93 1.69
CA TYR A 75 -6.64 -10.56 1.59
C TYR A 75 -7.01 -9.98 0.20
N GLY A 76 -6.10 -9.24 -0.43
CA GLY A 76 -6.34 -8.68 -1.76
C GLY A 76 -6.57 -9.74 -2.83
N ILE A 77 -5.83 -10.84 -2.79
CA ILE A 77 -6.04 -11.97 -3.69
C ILE A 77 -7.44 -12.57 -3.51
N VAL A 78 -7.92 -12.66 -2.27
CA VAL A 78 -9.26 -13.18 -1.96
C VAL A 78 -10.36 -12.28 -2.53
N ILE A 79 -10.20 -10.96 -2.40
CA ILE A 79 -11.15 -10.00 -2.99
C ILE A 79 -11.25 -10.22 -4.50
N ILE A 80 -10.11 -10.26 -5.20
CA ILE A 80 -10.07 -10.37 -6.66
C ILE A 80 -10.59 -11.72 -7.12
N SER A 81 -10.13 -12.83 -6.52
CA SER A 81 -10.55 -14.19 -6.90
C SER A 81 -12.00 -14.48 -6.57
N GLY A 82 -12.50 -13.87 -5.48
CA GLY A 82 -13.84 -14.09 -4.96
C GLY A 82 -14.13 -15.49 -4.41
N LYS A 83 -13.10 -16.31 -4.29
CA LYS A 83 -13.18 -17.64 -3.71
C LYS A 83 -12.45 -17.65 -2.37
N LYS A 84 -13.16 -17.88 -1.28
CA LYS A 84 -12.55 -18.01 0.06
C LYS A 84 -11.59 -19.22 0.16
N GLU A 85 -11.84 -20.23 -0.66
CA GLU A 85 -11.02 -21.46 -0.74
C GLU A 85 -9.63 -21.24 -1.37
N THR A 86 -9.39 -20.09 -1.98
CA THR A 86 -8.11 -19.77 -2.65
C THR A 86 -7.02 -19.37 -1.66
N ILE A 87 -7.34 -19.19 -0.37
CA ILE A 87 -6.34 -18.93 0.66
C ILE A 87 -5.64 -20.24 1.02
N ASN A 88 -4.70 -20.65 0.21
CA ASN A 88 -3.72 -21.63 0.63
C ASN A 88 -2.62 -20.90 1.41
N LEU A 89 -2.65 -21.01 2.74
CA LEU A 89 -1.64 -20.39 3.61
C LEU A 89 -0.22 -20.75 3.15
N LYS A 90 0.00 -21.97 2.67
CA LYS A 90 1.28 -22.38 2.10
C LYS A 90 1.69 -21.51 0.90
N MET A 91 0.74 -21.09 0.07
CA MET A 91 1.00 -20.24 -1.10
C MET A 91 1.38 -18.82 -0.69
N VAL A 92 0.84 -18.31 0.43
CA VAL A 92 1.21 -17.02 1.01
C VAL A 92 2.64 -17.06 1.56
N PHE A 93 2.98 -18.09 2.34
CA PHE A 93 4.32 -18.23 2.95
C PHE A 93 5.43 -18.52 1.94
N VAL A 94 5.13 -19.16 0.82
CA VAL A 94 6.08 -19.44 -0.26
C VAL A 94 6.19 -18.28 -1.26
N ASN A 95 5.31 -17.27 -1.15
CA ASN A 95 5.36 -16.10 -2.02
C ASN A 95 6.69 -15.33 -1.82
N PRO A 96 7.47 -15.07 -2.89
CA PRO A 96 8.75 -14.38 -2.78
C PRO A 96 8.62 -12.96 -2.19
N VAL A 97 7.47 -12.29 -2.40
CA VAL A 97 7.20 -10.98 -1.79
C VAL A 97 7.06 -11.09 -0.28
N PHE A 98 6.37 -12.12 0.22
CA PHE A 98 6.25 -12.37 1.65
C PHE A 98 7.60 -12.71 2.29
N ILE A 99 8.36 -13.60 1.64
CA ILE A 99 9.69 -14.00 2.11
C ILE A 99 10.64 -12.80 2.18
N SER A 100 10.70 -11.99 1.13
CA SER A 100 11.56 -10.80 1.10
C SER A 100 11.17 -9.76 2.14
N MET A 101 9.87 -9.61 2.41
CA MET A 101 9.36 -8.72 3.45
C MET A 101 9.78 -9.20 4.85
N VAL A 102 9.67 -10.51 5.13
CA VAL A 102 10.09 -11.08 6.42
C VAL A 102 11.59 -10.93 6.61
N ILE A 103 12.39 -11.21 5.57
CA ILE A 103 13.85 -11.02 5.61
C ILE A 103 14.18 -9.54 5.85
N GLY A 104 13.52 -8.62 5.12
CA GLY A 104 13.70 -7.18 5.32
C GLY A 104 13.38 -6.72 6.74
N LEU A 105 12.30 -7.24 7.33
CA LEU A 105 11.92 -6.94 8.71
C LEU A 105 12.96 -7.48 9.72
N ILE A 106 13.46 -8.69 9.50
CA ILE A 106 14.52 -9.28 10.35
C ILE A 106 15.79 -8.41 10.28
N LEU A 107 16.22 -8.03 9.08
CA LEU A 107 17.39 -7.17 8.88
C LEU A 107 17.18 -5.79 9.51
N PHE A 108 15.97 -5.23 9.42
CA PHE A 108 15.63 -3.96 10.06
C PHE A 108 15.72 -4.02 11.58
N VAL A 109 15.26 -5.10 12.20
CA VAL A 109 15.33 -5.28 13.67
C VAL A 109 16.73 -5.62 14.13
N ALA A 110 17.42 -6.50 13.39
CA ALA A 110 18.77 -6.97 13.76
C ALA A 110 19.86 -5.94 13.48
N GLN A 111 19.61 -4.97 12.57
CA GLN A 111 20.56 -3.92 12.15
C GLN A 111 22.01 -4.42 11.95
N PRO A 112 22.23 -5.54 11.21
CA PRO A 112 23.58 -6.06 10.99
C PRO A 112 24.38 -5.08 10.13
N THR A 113 25.66 -4.96 10.43
CA THR A 113 26.59 -4.22 9.55
C THR A 113 26.85 -5.06 8.30
N LEU A 114 26.14 -4.74 7.21
CA LEU A 114 26.33 -5.42 5.94
C LEU A 114 27.52 -4.80 5.18
N PRO A 115 28.31 -5.62 4.45
CA PRO A 115 29.34 -5.12 3.56
C PRO A 115 28.76 -4.14 2.53
N SER A 116 29.52 -3.08 2.19
CA SER A 116 29.10 -2.03 1.25
C SER A 116 28.74 -2.58 -0.14
N VAL A 117 29.38 -3.67 -0.56
CA VAL A 117 29.06 -4.37 -1.82
C VAL A 117 27.64 -4.92 -1.79
N VAL A 118 27.20 -5.52 -0.67
CA VAL A 118 25.86 -6.09 -0.52
C VAL A 118 24.81 -4.98 -0.53
N THR A 119 25.01 -3.95 0.29
CA THR A 119 24.07 -2.81 0.37
C THR A 119 23.99 -2.06 -0.96
N GLY A 120 25.12 -1.85 -1.64
CA GLY A 120 25.15 -1.21 -2.95
C GLY A 120 24.42 -2.04 -4.02
N THR A 121 24.63 -3.35 -4.06
CA THR A 121 23.95 -4.24 -5.01
C THR A 121 22.43 -4.23 -4.79
N ILE A 122 21.99 -4.33 -3.54
CA ILE A 122 20.55 -4.26 -3.20
C ILE A 122 19.98 -2.89 -3.61
N GLY A 123 20.73 -1.80 -3.37
CA GLY A 123 20.34 -0.46 -3.80
C GLY A 123 20.11 -0.36 -5.31
N TYR A 124 21.05 -0.83 -6.13
CA TYR A 124 20.89 -0.82 -7.60
C TYR A 124 19.69 -1.64 -8.08
N ILE A 125 19.42 -2.79 -7.46
CA ILE A 125 18.23 -3.59 -7.77
C ILE A 125 16.95 -2.86 -7.38
N ALA A 126 16.95 -2.20 -6.21
CA ALA A 126 15.80 -1.43 -5.75
C ALA A 126 15.50 -0.23 -6.67
N ASP A 127 16.53 0.48 -7.13
CA ASP A 127 16.39 1.59 -8.08
C ASP A 127 15.85 1.13 -9.45
N ALA A 128 16.36 -0.02 -9.94
CA ALA A 128 15.88 -0.62 -11.18
C ALA A 128 14.40 -1.02 -11.11
N ASN A 129 13.90 -1.40 -9.95
CA ASN A 129 12.49 -1.79 -9.76
C ASN A 129 11.52 -0.67 -10.16
N THR A 130 11.83 0.57 -9.84
CA THR A 130 11.02 1.74 -10.21
C THR A 130 10.92 1.89 -11.73
N ALA A 131 12.03 1.80 -12.43
CA ALA A 131 12.07 1.91 -13.90
C ALA A 131 11.30 0.75 -14.56
N LEU A 132 11.51 -0.48 -14.08
CA LEU A 132 10.80 -1.66 -14.59
C LEU A 132 9.28 -1.57 -14.35
N ALA A 133 8.86 -1.09 -13.19
CA ALA A 133 7.44 -0.91 -12.88
C ALA A 133 6.78 0.10 -13.83
N MET A 134 7.48 1.20 -14.18
CA MET A 134 6.97 2.18 -15.15
C MET A 134 6.89 1.62 -16.57
N ILE A 135 7.86 0.82 -16.99
CA ILE A 135 7.84 0.14 -18.30
C ILE A 135 6.64 -0.82 -18.38
N ILE A 136 6.42 -1.63 -17.34
CA ILE A 136 5.29 -2.56 -17.27
C ILE A 136 3.96 -1.81 -17.28
N LEU A 137 3.85 -0.72 -16.51
CA LEU A 137 2.66 0.12 -16.50
C LEU A 137 2.38 0.70 -17.88
N GLY A 138 3.41 1.25 -18.53
CA GLY A 138 3.31 1.76 -19.91
C GLY A 138 2.87 0.70 -20.92
N PHE A 139 3.40 -0.52 -20.78
CA PHE A 139 3.01 -1.66 -21.61
C PHE A 139 1.54 -2.05 -21.42
N TYR A 140 1.02 -2.09 -20.20
CA TYR A 140 -0.39 -2.35 -19.98
C TYR A 140 -1.26 -1.20 -20.47
N LEU A 141 -0.85 0.04 -20.25
CA LEU A 141 -1.58 1.22 -20.70
C LEU A 141 -1.68 1.28 -22.23
N SER A 142 -0.64 0.86 -22.96
CA SER A 142 -0.65 0.81 -24.43
C SER A 142 -1.67 -0.16 -25.00
N LYS A 143 -2.13 -1.15 -24.22
CA LYS A 143 -3.18 -2.10 -24.63
C LYS A 143 -4.59 -1.59 -24.40
N VAL A 144 -4.74 -0.51 -23.64
CA VAL A 144 -6.05 0.09 -23.32
C VAL A 144 -6.33 1.23 -24.29
N ARG A 145 -7.55 1.30 -24.81
CA ARG A 145 -7.96 2.44 -25.62
C ARG A 145 -8.11 3.65 -24.69
N LEU A 146 -7.32 4.71 -24.94
CA LEU A 146 -7.36 5.95 -24.15
C LEU A 146 -8.78 6.51 -24.02
N ARG A 147 -9.59 6.41 -25.07
CA ARG A 147 -10.99 6.84 -25.05
C ARG A 147 -11.80 6.16 -23.93
N ASP A 148 -11.58 4.86 -23.71
CA ASP A 148 -12.33 4.08 -22.71
C ASP A 148 -12.00 4.54 -21.29
N LEU A 149 -10.77 5.03 -21.06
CA LEU A 149 -10.36 5.61 -19.79
C LEU A 149 -11.09 6.91 -19.49
N PHE A 150 -11.31 7.76 -20.50
CA PHE A 150 -11.95 9.06 -20.32
C PHE A 150 -13.49 9.00 -20.34
N VAL A 151 -14.08 7.97 -20.94
CA VAL A 151 -15.55 7.83 -21.03
C VAL A 151 -16.14 7.05 -19.85
N SER A 152 -15.33 6.28 -19.13
CA SER A 152 -15.84 5.44 -18.04
C SER A 152 -16.12 6.24 -16.77
N ALA A 153 -17.39 6.62 -16.55
CA ALA A 153 -17.84 7.28 -15.32
C ALA A 153 -17.45 6.48 -14.06
N ARG A 154 -17.40 5.14 -14.16
CA ARG A 154 -17.04 4.27 -13.06
C ARG A 154 -15.60 4.49 -12.60
N LEU A 155 -14.64 4.70 -13.52
CA LEU A 155 -13.25 5.01 -13.17
C LEU A 155 -13.15 6.32 -12.38
N TYR A 156 -13.90 7.33 -12.78
CA TYR A 156 -13.95 8.61 -12.05
C TYR A 156 -14.52 8.45 -10.64
N VAL A 157 -15.60 7.67 -10.49
CA VAL A 157 -16.17 7.40 -9.15
C VAL A 157 -15.16 6.67 -8.26
N VAL A 158 -14.54 5.59 -8.75
CA VAL A 158 -13.53 4.83 -7.99
C VAL A 158 -12.35 5.73 -7.61
N SER A 159 -11.87 6.56 -8.54
CA SER A 159 -10.78 7.50 -8.29
C SER A 159 -11.17 8.57 -7.27
N ALA A 160 -12.37 9.16 -7.39
CA ALA A 160 -12.86 10.16 -6.45
C ALA A 160 -13.04 9.58 -5.04
N VAL A 161 -13.61 8.38 -4.93
CA VAL A 161 -13.72 7.68 -3.64
C VAL A 161 -12.35 7.41 -3.04
N ARG A 162 -11.40 6.92 -3.84
CA ARG A 162 -10.04 6.63 -3.36
C ARG A 162 -9.28 7.88 -2.94
N LEU A 163 -9.37 8.95 -3.73
CA LEU A 163 -8.56 10.17 -3.52
C LEU A 163 -9.18 11.16 -2.53
N LEU A 164 -10.51 11.16 -2.38
CA LEU A 164 -11.21 12.12 -1.54
C LEU A 164 -11.88 11.46 -0.33
N VAL A 165 -12.70 10.41 -0.56
CA VAL A 165 -13.50 9.82 0.51
C VAL A 165 -12.64 9.03 1.48
N VAL A 166 -11.74 8.18 1.00
CA VAL A 166 -10.86 7.37 1.86
C VAL A 166 -9.98 8.24 2.75
N PRO A 167 -9.24 9.26 2.24
CA PRO A 167 -8.47 10.15 3.11
C PRO A 167 -9.35 10.96 4.07
N ALA A 168 -10.49 11.48 3.60
CA ALA A 168 -11.39 12.25 4.45
C ALA A 168 -11.93 11.42 5.63
N VAL A 169 -12.36 10.18 5.36
CA VAL A 169 -12.83 9.26 6.42
C VAL A 169 -11.69 8.92 7.37
N THR A 170 -10.49 8.67 6.85
CA THR A 170 -9.31 8.36 7.65
C THR A 170 -8.95 9.52 8.57
N VAL A 171 -8.89 10.75 8.04
CA VAL A 171 -8.64 11.97 8.84
C VAL A 171 -9.73 12.17 9.89
N LEU A 172 -11.01 12.00 9.52
CA LEU A 172 -12.13 12.14 10.46
C LEU A 172 -12.03 11.14 11.61
N ILE A 173 -11.70 9.88 11.33
CA ILE A 173 -11.49 8.86 12.37
C ILE A 173 -10.37 9.31 13.32
N PHE A 174 -9.25 9.79 12.80
CA PHE A 174 -8.13 10.22 13.64
C PHE A 174 -8.44 11.48 14.45
N LEU A 175 -9.22 12.40 13.92
CA LEU A 175 -9.65 13.58 14.68
C LEU A 175 -10.53 13.20 15.89
N LEU A 176 -11.25 12.07 15.81
CA LEU A 176 -12.06 11.55 16.92
C LEU A 176 -11.21 10.84 18.00
N PHE A 177 -9.98 10.42 17.67
CA PHE A 177 -9.09 9.76 18.63
C PHE A 177 -7.98 10.71 19.11
N PRO A 178 -8.06 11.24 20.33
CA PRO A 178 -7.16 12.29 20.84
C PRO A 178 -5.69 11.85 21.00
N PHE A 179 -5.41 10.55 21.12
CA PHE A 179 -4.06 10.04 21.31
C PHE A 179 -3.17 10.16 20.05
N ALA A 180 -3.77 10.37 18.90
CA ALA A 180 -3.05 10.47 17.62
C ALA A 180 -2.70 11.93 17.24
N ARG A 181 -3.12 12.94 18.00
CA ARG A 181 -2.98 14.36 17.62
C ARG A 181 -1.54 14.84 17.40
N GLY A 182 -0.55 14.21 18.05
CA GLY A 182 0.86 14.59 17.88
C GLY A 182 1.56 13.96 16.66
N GLU A 183 1.03 12.86 16.13
CA GLU A 183 1.65 12.08 15.06
C GLU A 183 0.85 12.11 13.74
N ILE A 184 -0.39 12.62 13.77
CA ILE A 184 -1.27 12.72 12.58
C ILE A 184 -0.70 13.64 11.51
N THR A 185 0.10 14.62 11.88
CA THR A 185 0.68 15.60 10.94
C THR A 185 1.68 14.95 9.98
N LEU A 186 2.11 13.71 10.26
CA LEU A 186 3.15 12.99 9.49
C LEU A 186 2.60 11.82 8.64
N ILE A 187 1.29 11.56 8.68
CA ILE A 187 0.60 10.52 7.92
C ILE A 187 -0.47 11.12 7.01
#